data_0a21fca28c539b6b611c306cd45e3462
#
_entry.id   0a21fca28c539b6b611c306cd45e3462
#
_cell.length_a   1.000
_cell.length_b   1.000
_cell.length_c   1.000
_cell.angle_alpha   90.00
_cell.angle_beta   90.00
_cell.angle_gamma   90.00
#
_symmetry.space_group_name_H-M   'P 1'
#
loop_
_entity.id
_entity.type
_entity.pdbx_description
1 polymer ?
#
loop_
_entity_poly.entity_id
_entity_poly.type
_entity_poly.pdbx_seq_one_letter_code
_entity_poly.pdbx_strand_id
1 'polypeptide(L)'
;AQWAIEYQRSVGTFFDAEDFVPIRVIHVSTDRETMGDSGVEFIEGLSQLPPAERRPRSFATADFRGFDADAFKFLLPGRDLIAESAQAVAALGKLGVVTSHAYVNDHSVTAPGFGEACGYSGTPSVIYMNGIVGARCNFEAGPSSLAAFFTGRVPRYGFHLDDKRIGTHGFKLEFTP
;
A
#
# COMPACT_ATOMS: atom_id res chain seq x y z
N ALA A 1 3.72 -11.79 -13.29
CA ALA A 1 3.92 -10.33 -13.34
C ALA A 1 3.19 -9.63 -14.51
N GLN A 2 2.73 -10.36 -15.54
CA GLN A 2 2.07 -9.74 -16.70
C GLN A 2 0.80 -8.97 -16.32
N TRP A 3 -0.08 -9.55 -15.50
CA TRP A 3 -1.28 -8.89 -14.99
C TRP A 3 -0.98 -7.54 -14.30
N ALA A 4 0.12 -7.48 -13.54
CA ALA A 4 0.49 -6.28 -12.80
C ALA A 4 0.86 -5.11 -13.74
N ILE A 5 1.53 -5.43 -14.85
CA ILE A 5 1.87 -4.46 -15.89
C ILE A 5 0.61 -3.96 -16.59
N GLU A 6 -0.29 -4.86 -16.93
CA GLU A 6 -1.57 -4.53 -17.59
C GLU A 6 -2.46 -3.69 -16.68
N TYR A 7 -2.56 -4.08 -15.40
CA TYR A 7 -3.31 -3.31 -14.41
C TYR A 7 -2.77 -1.88 -14.26
N GLN A 8 -1.45 -1.73 -14.09
CA GLN A 8 -0.84 -0.41 -13.97
C GLN A 8 -0.99 0.45 -15.23
N ARG A 9 -0.96 -0.15 -16.42
CA ARG A 9 -1.26 0.57 -17.66
C ARG A 9 -2.69 1.10 -17.68
N SER A 10 -3.66 0.29 -17.23
CA SER A 10 -5.05 0.73 -17.13
C SER A 10 -5.23 1.88 -16.15
N VAL A 11 -4.59 1.80 -14.96
CA VAL A 11 -4.58 2.89 -13.98
C VAL A 11 -3.90 4.13 -14.56
N GLY A 12 -2.75 3.97 -15.20
CA GLY A 12 -2.02 5.07 -15.83
C GLY A 12 -2.85 5.76 -16.91
N THR A 13 -3.52 4.99 -17.75
CA THR A 13 -4.42 5.55 -18.78
C THR A 13 -5.59 6.32 -18.16
N PHE A 14 -6.19 5.79 -17.09
CA PHE A 14 -7.31 6.44 -16.42
C PHE A 14 -6.95 7.80 -15.79
N PHE A 15 -5.73 7.93 -15.27
CA PHE A 15 -5.25 9.14 -14.62
C PHE A 15 -4.34 10.00 -15.50
N ASP A 16 -4.28 9.76 -16.80
CA ASP A 16 -3.42 10.46 -17.76
C ASP A 16 -1.95 10.52 -17.31
N ALA A 17 -1.45 9.37 -16.81
CA ALA A 17 -0.07 9.28 -16.36
C ALA A 17 0.89 9.44 -17.55
N GLU A 18 1.92 10.28 -17.37
CA GLU A 18 2.90 10.54 -18.43
C GLU A 18 3.80 9.32 -18.72
N ASP A 19 4.17 8.60 -17.66
CA ASP A 19 5.00 7.41 -17.69
C ASP A 19 4.92 6.63 -16.37
N PHE A 20 5.98 5.87 -16.03
CA PHE A 20 6.10 5.13 -14.77
C PHE A 20 7.34 5.58 -14.02
N VAL A 21 7.21 5.80 -12.71
CA VAL A 21 8.31 6.12 -11.83
C VAL A 21 8.70 4.91 -10.98
N PRO A 22 10.00 4.59 -10.85
CA PRO A 22 10.46 3.51 -9.98
C PRO A 22 10.21 3.83 -8.51
N ILE A 23 9.88 2.79 -7.75
CA ILE A 23 9.72 2.86 -6.29
C ILE A 23 10.58 1.80 -5.62
N ARG A 24 11.08 2.11 -4.40
CA ARG A 24 11.77 1.12 -3.55
C ARG A 24 10.84 0.49 -2.54
N VAL A 25 9.86 1.24 -2.10
CA VAL A 25 9.00 0.93 -0.96
C VAL A 25 7.55 1.01 -1.37
N ILE A 26 6.78 0.00 -0.97
CA ILE A 26 5.33 -0.05 -1.09
C ILE A 26 4.71 -0.55 0.21
N HIS A 27 3.64 0.08 0.66
CA HIS A 27 2.77 -0.48 1.68
C HIS A 27 1.53 -1.07 1.03
N VAL A 28 1.31 -2.36 1.23
CA VAL A 28 0.24 -3.11 0.57
C VAL A 28 -0.96 -3.20 1.48
N SER A 29 -2.09 -2.62 1.08
CA SER A 29 -3.36 -2.81 1.77
C SER A 29 -4.07 -4.04 1.20
N THR A 30 -4.16 -5.06 2.01
CA THR A 30 -4.66 -6.38 1.60
C THR A 30 -5.54 -7.00 2.68
N ASP A 31 -6.14 -6.16 3.51
CA ASP A 31 -7.12 -6.62 4.48
C ASP A 31 -8.38 -7.14 3.76
N ARG A 32 -9.05 -8.09 4.39
CA ARG A 32 -10.25 -8.73 3.84
C ARG A 32 -11.41 -7.75 3.67
N GLU A 33 -11.48 -6.70 4.48
CA GLU A 33 -12.54 -5.68 4.37
C GLU A 33 -12.38 -4.87 3.10
N THR A 34 -11.14 -4.55 2.72
CA THR A 34 -10.82 -3.79 1.49
C THR A 34 -10.89 -4.66 0.24
N MET A 35 -10.37 -5.88 0.29
CA MET A 35 -10.21 -6.75 -0.88
C MET A 35 -11.35 -7.76 -1.06
N GLY A 36 -12.10 -8.07 0.00
CA GLY A 36 -13.10 -9.14 0.01
C GLY A 36 -12.49 -10.53 -0.16
N ASP A 37 -13.34 -11.55 -0.21
CA ASP A 37 -12.91 -12.95 -0.35
C ASP A 37 -12.14 -13.20 -1.65
N SER A 38 -12.61 -12.63 -2.75
CA SER A 38 -11.95 -12.75 -4.05
C SER A 38 -10.54 -12.16 -4.06
N GLY A 39 -10.30 -11.09 -3.29
CA GLY A 39 -8.98 -10.52 -3.14
C GLY A 39 -8.04 -11.42 -2.35
N VAL A 40 -8.54 -12.08 -1.30
CA VAL A 40 -7.77 -13.07 -0.53
C VAL A 40 -7.40 -14.25 -1.42
N GLU A 41 -8.37 -14.82 -2.16
CA GLU A 41 -8.13 -15.90 -3.12
C GLU A 41 -7.11 -15.52 -4.19
N PHE A 42 -7.16 -14.28 -4.67
CA PHE A 42 -6.20 -13.76 -5.64
C PHE A 42 -4.78 -13.73 -5.07
N ILE A 43 -4.59 -13.22 -3.84
CA ILE A 43 -3.28 -13.17 -3.18
C ILE A 43 -2.77 -14.60 -2.93
N GLU A 44 -3.64 -15.51 -2.51
CA GLU A 44 -3.29 -16.91 -2.35
C GLU A 44 -2.82 -17.53 -3.67
N GLY A 45 -3.56 -17.31 -4.76
CA GLY A 45 -3.17 -17.74 -6.10
C GLY A 45 -1.79 -17.22 -6.50
N LEU A 46 -1.52 -15.94 -6.26
CA LEU A 46 -0.19 -15.36 -6.51
C LEU A 46 0.90 -16.03 -5.66
N SER A 47 0.61 -16.39 -4.41
CA SER A 47 1.56 -17.03 -3.51
C SER A 47 1.93 -18.48 -3.93
N GLN A 48 1.11 -19.11 -4.75
CA GLN A 48 1.34 -20.46 -5.29
C GLN A 48 2.12 -20.47 -6.60
N LEU A 49 2.31 -19.32 -7.25
CA LEU A 49 3.10 -19.25 -8.48
C LEU A 49 4.55 -19.69 -8.24
N PRO A 50 5.24 -20.21 -9.28
CA PRO A 50 6.65 -20.52 -9.20
C PRO A 50 7.48 -19.31 -8.69
N PRO A 51 8.56 -19.52 -7.93
CA PRO A 51 9.37 -18.42 -7.37
C PRO A 51 9.85 -17.41 -8.43
N ALA A 52 10.12 -17.83 -9.64
CA ALA A 52 10.53 -16.96 -10.74
C ALA A 52 9.43 -15.98 -11.18
N GLU A 53 8.16 -16.37 -11.06
CA GLU A 53 7.00 -15.57 -11.47
C GLU A 53 6.47 -14.65 -10.37
N ARG A 54 6.75 -14.98 -9.10
CA ARG A 54 6.33 -14.20 -7.92
C ARG A 54 7.44 -13.36 -7.30
N ARG A 55 8.56 -13.15 -8.02
CA ARG A 55 9.69 -12.36 -7.51
C ARG A 55 9.33 -10.87 -7.42
N PRO A 56 9.33 -10.27 -6.21
CA PRO A 56 9.05 -8.86 -6.03
C PRO A 56 10.21 -7.99 -6.55
N ARG A 57 9.89 -6.74 -6.88
CA ARG A 57 10.86 -5.73 -7.32
C ARG A 57 10.95 -4.53 -6.39
N SER A 58 10.08 -4.44 -5.39
CA SER A 58 10.14 -3.45 -4.33
C SER A 58 10.05 -4.11 -2.97
N PHE A 59 10.55 -3.43 -1.93
CA PHE A 59 10.32 -3.85 -0.56
C PHE A 59 8.88 -3.51 -0.18
N ALA A 60 8.19 -4.44 0.47
CA ALA A 60 6.80 -4.24 0.87
C ALA A 60 6.56 -4.52 2.34
N THR A 61 5.80 -3.63 2.95
CA THR A 61 5.12 -3.87 4.22
C THR A 61 3.63 -4.07 3.97
N ALA A 62 2.92 -4.71 4.86
CA ALA A 62 1.47 -4.80 4.82
C ALA A 62 0.86 -4.71 6.21
N ASP A 63 -0.26 -4.02 6.25
CA ASP A 63 -1.26 -4.15 7.29
C ASP A 63 -2.43 -4.95 6.73
N PHE A 64 -2.79 -5.99 7.40
CA PHE A 64 -3.92 -6.84 7.06
C PHE A 64 -4.98 -6.86 8.17
N ARG A 65 -4.81 -6.04 9.20
CA ARG A 65 -5.72 -5.93 10.32
C ARG A 65 -6.17 -4.48 10.48
N GLY A 66 -7.41 -4.23 10.12
CA GLY A 66 -8.09 -2.98 10.45
C GLY A 66 -8.67 -2.95 11.87
N PHE A 67 -8.15 -3.80 12.78
CA PHE A 67 -8.69 -3.94 14.14
C PHE A 67 -7.59 -4.24 15.17
N ASP A 68 -7.83 -3.85 16.40
CA ASP A 68 -7.02 -4.22 17.54
C ASP A 68 -7.23 -5.70 17.88
N ALA A 69 -6.16 -6.50 17.84
CA ALA A 69 -6.21 -7.95 18.03
C ALA A 69 -6.67 -8.35 19.45
N ASP A 70 -6.49 -7.49 20.45
CA ASP A 70 -6.86 -7.75 21.83
C ASP A 70 -8.29 -7.27 22.12
N ALA A 71 -8.68 -6.14 21.55
CA ALA A 71 -9.97 -5.51 21.79
C ALA A 71 -11.11 -6.01 20.89
N PHE A 72 -10.82 -6.60 19.71
CA PHE A 72 -11.85 -6.91 18.71
C PHE A 72 -12.96 -7.85 19.21
N LYS A 73 -12.65 -8.76 20.14
CA LYS A 73 -13.61 -9.70 20.73
C LYS A 73 -14.75 -8.99 21.46
N PHE A 74 -14.48 -7.81 22.00
CA PHE A 74 -15.46 -6.97 22.67
C PHE A 74 -16.25 -6.12 21.67
N LEU A 75 -15.62 -5.73 20.56
CA LEU A 75 -16.22 -4.87 19.56
C LEU A 75 -17.07 -5.64 18.53
N LEU A 76 -16.64 -6.85 18.18
CA LEU A 76 -17.29 -7.70 17.18
C LEU A 76 -17.43 -9.14 17.72
N PRO A 77 -18.31 -9.35 18.72
CA PRO A 77 -18.52 -10.69 19.28
C PRO A 77 -19.05 -11.65 18.23
N GLY A 78 -18.52 -12.86 18.21
CA GLY A 78 -18.96 -13.93 17.31
C GLY A 78 -18.20 -14.02 15.97
N ARG A 79 -17.21 -13.13 15.72
CA ARG A 79 -16.29 -13.24 14.59
C ARG A 79 -14.87 -13.58 15.06
N ASP A 80 -14.20 -14.44 14.32
CA ASP A 80 -12.76 -14.70 14.52
C ASP A 80 -11.96 -14.02 13.40
N LEU A 81 -11.79 -12.70 13.51
CA LEU A 81 -11.08 -11.90 12.53
C LEU A 81 -9.60 -12.29 12.42
N ILE A 82 -9.02 -12.88 13.46
CA ILE A 82 -7.65 -13.39 13.42
C ILE A 82 -7.57 -14.59 12.50
N ALA A 83 -8.47 -15.55 12.65
CA ALA A 83 -8.54 -16.72 11.78
C ALA A 83 -8.90 -16.32 10.34
N GLU A 84 -9.86 -15.42 10.16
CA GLU A 84 -10.26 -14.90 8.86
C GLU A 84 -9.10 -14.23 8.10
N SER A 85 -8.18 -13.59 8.82
CA SER A 85 -7.02 -12.90 8.25
C SER A 85 -5.81 -13.82 8.04
N ALA A 86 -5.74 -14.94 8.73
CA ALA A 86 -4.54 -15.79 8.79
C ALA A 86 -4.08 -16.28 7.41
N GLN A 87 -5.02 -16.56 6.53
CA GLN A 87 -4.78 -17.02 5.16
C GLN A 87 -4.05 -15.95 4.32
N ALA A 88 -4.58 -14.73 4.31
CA ALA A 88 -3.98 -13.60 3.59
C ALA A 88 -2.56 -13.29 4.12
N VAL A 89 -2.39 -13.31 5.44
CA VAL A 89 -1.08 -13.12 6.11
C VAL A 89 -0.07 -14.15 5.64
N ALA A 90 -0.44 -15.43 5.67
CA ALA A 90 0.45 -16.50 5.26
C ALA A 90 0.82 -16.38 3.76
N ALA A 91 -0.13 -16.01 2.92
CA ALA A 91 0.10 -15.80 1.49
C ALA A 91 1.03 -14.61 1.23
N LEU A 92 0.82 -13.48 1.90
CA LEU A 92 1.69 -12.30 1.81
C LEU A 92 3.12 -12.61 2.29
N GLY A 93 3.28 -13.36 3.39
CA GLY A 93 4.58 -13.80 3.87
C GLY A 93 5.32 -14.66 2.84
N LYS A 94 4.63 -15.58 2.15
CA LYS A 94 5.21 -16.36 1.05
C LYS A 94 5.62 -15.51 -0.15
N LEU A 95 4.98 -14.38 -0.36
CA LEU A 95 5.36 -13.40 -1.39
C LEU A 95 6.55 -12.52 -0.96
N GLY A 96 6.96 -12.56 0.30
CA GLY A 96 8.05 -11.75 0.84
C GLY A 96 7.62 -10.38 1.36
N VAL A 97 6.34 -10.18 1.61
CA VAL A 97 5.82 -8.97 2.25
C VAL A 97 6.05 -9.06 3.76
N VAL A 98 6.56 -7.98 4.35
CA VAL A 98 6.73 -7.87 5.80
C VAL A 98 5.42 -7.41 6.43
N THR A 99 4.82 -8.28 7.21
CA THR A 99 3.59 -7.97 7.96
C THR A 99 3.97 -7.29 9.27
N SER A 100 3.97 -5.97 9.27
CA SER A 100 4.48 -5.17 10.40
C SER A 100 3.46 -4.96 11.51
N HIS A 101 2.17 -5.13 11.24
CA HIS A 101 1.05 -4.80 12.15
C HIS A 101 1.05 -3.35 12.66
N ALA A 102 1.71 -2.47 11.95
CA ALA A 102 1.99 -1.10 12.39
C ALA A 102 1.27 -0.08 11.52
N TYR A 103 -0.05 -0.11 11.54
CA TYR A 103 -0.95 0.65 10.65
C TYR A 103 -0.55 2.11 10.36
N VAL A 104 -0.04 2.83 11.35
CA VAL A 104 0.42 4.22 11.17
C VAL A 104 1.94 4.37 11.23
N ASN A 105 2.67 3.31 11.57
CA ASN A 105 4.11 3.35 11.78
C ASN A 105 4.91 2.61 10.69
N ASP A 106 4.32 2.41 9.53
CA ASP A 106 4.99 1.77 8.38
C ASP A 106 6.31 2.44 8.04
N HIS A 107 6.39 3.75 8.23
CA HIS A 107 7.61 4.53 8.05
C HIS A 107 8.72 4.14 9.04
N SER A 108 8.41 3.52 10.18
CA SER A 108 9.43 3.06 11.12
C SER A 108 10.13 1.77 10.66
N VAL A 109 9.48 0.99 9.80
CA VAL A 109 10.06 -0.21 9.20
C VAL A 109 10.90 0.15 7.99
N THR A 110 10.38 1.01 7.12
CA THR A 110 11.10 1.53 5.97
C THR A 110 10.46 2.84 5.50
N ALA A 111 11.23 3.91 5.51
CA ALA A 111 10.79 5.20 5.01
C ALA A 111 11.43 5.49 3.65
N PRO A 112 10.69 6.08 2.71
CA PRO A 112 11.30 6.70 1.53
C PRO A 112 12.10 7.94 1.96
N GLY A 113 13.08 8.33 1.14
CA GLY A 113 13.77 9.60 1.29
C GLY A 113 12.97 10.79 0.78
N PHE A 114 13.44 12.00 1.09
CA PHE A 114 12.87 13.22 0.53
C PHE A 114 12.92 13.18 -1.01
N GLY A 115 11.79 13.47 -1.65
CA GLY A 115 11.64 13.46 -3.11
C GLY A 115 11.54 12.06 -3.74
N GLU A 116 11.78 10.99 -3.00
CA GLU A 116 11.63 9.63 -3.54
C GLU A 116 10.16 9.28 -3.81
N ALA A 117 9.91 8.56 -4.90
CA ALA A 117 8.62 7.99 -5.18
C ALA A 117 8.40 6.71 -4.35
N CYS A 118 7.22 6.56 -3.82
CA CYS A 118 6.78 5.42 -3.04
C CYS A 118 5.29 5.15 -3.24
N GLY A 119 4.79 4.03 -2.74
CA GLY A 119 3.38 3.71 -2.73
C GLY A 119 2.90 3.37 -1.31
N TYR A 120 1.85 4.02 -0.88
CA TYR A 120 1.18 3.72 0.39
C TYR A 120 -0.32 3.67 0.18
N SER A 121 -0.97 2.78 0.89
CA SER A 121 -2.40 2.50 0.73
C SER A 121 -3.29 3.13 1.81
N GLY A 122 -2.73 3.52 2.93
CA GLY A 122 -3.47 4.19 4.01
C GLY A 122 -3.48 5.70 3.85
N THR A 123 -4.64 6.35 3.97
CA THR A 123 -4.75 7.81 3.89
C THR A 123 -3.80 8.54 4.85
N PRO A 124 -3.70 8.17 6.15
CA PRO A 124 -2.75 8.78 7.06
C PRO A 124 -1.30 8.65 6.60
N SER A 125 -0.93 7.46 6.11
CA SER A 125 0.43 7.20 5.61
C SER A 125 0.74 8.04 4.37
N VAL A 126 -0.20 8.17 3.43
CA VAL A 126 -0.03 9.00 2.22
C VAL A 126 0.14 10.48 2.59
N ILE A 127 -0.65 10.98 3.55
CA ILE A 127 -0.52 12.35 4.06
C ILE A 127 0.84 12.55 4.72
N TYR A 128 1.26 11.62 5.56
CA TYR A 128 2.55 11.69 6.25
C TYR A 128 3.73 11.65 5.27
N MET A 129 3.70 10.75 4.29
CA MET A 129 4.76 10.64 3.29
C MET A 129 4.90 11.92 2.44
N ASN A 130 3.79 12.50 2.02
CA ASN A 130 3.83 13.74 1.24
C ASN A 130 4.11 14.98 2.08
N GLY A 131 3.49 15.11 3.25
CA GLY A 131 3.50 16.33 4.06
C GLY A 131 4.66 16.43 5.05
N ILE A 132 5.12 15.31 5.59
CA ILE A 132 6.16 15.29 6.63
C ILE A 132 7.50 14.80 6.06
N VAL A 133 7.50 13.65 5.40
CA VAL A 133 8.73 13.09 4.81
C VAL A 133 9.16 13.85 3.55
N GLY A 134 8.20 14.45 2.84
CA GLY A 134 8.44 15.12 1.57
C GLY A 134 8.69 14.13 0.42
N ALA A 135 8.28 12.88 0.59
CA ALA A 135 8.28 11.87 -0.46
C ALA A 135 7.16 12.14 -1.48
N ARG A 136 7.12 11.36 -2.53
CA ARG A 136 6.11 11.46 -3.60
C ARG A 136 5.24 10.20 -3.57
N CYS A 137 3.99 10.35 -3.19
CA CYS A 137 3.11 9.22 -2.94
C CYS A 137 1.68 9.51 -3.39
N ASN A 138 1.15 8.70 -4.30
CA ASN A 138 -0.28 8.61 -4.51
C ASN A 138 -0.87 7.53 -3.60
N PHE A 139 -2.19 7.49 -3.51
CA PHE A 139 -2.90 6.43 -2.79
C PHE A 139 -2.92 5.16 -3.65
N GLU A 140 -2.16 4.14 -3.22
CA GLU A 140 -2.03 2.86 -3.91
C GLU A 140 -2.67 1.75 -3.08
N ALA A 141 -3.95 1.48 -3.28
CA ALA A 141 -4.68 0.48 -2.51
C ALA A 141 -4.98 -0.80 -3.28
N GLY A 142 -5.19 -1.89 -2.57
CA GLY A 142 -5.61 -3.16 -3.12
C GLY A 142 -4.73 -3.66 -4.27
N PRO A 143 -5.32 -3.97 -5.44
CA PRO A 143 -4.58 -4.49 -6.59
C PRO A 143 -3.47 -3.56 -7.10
N SER A 144 -3.63 -2.23 -6.95
CA SER A 144 -2.62 -1.25 -7.36
C SER A 144 -1.32 -1.41 -6.56
N SER A 145 -1.43 -1.56 -5.24
CA SER A 145 -0.26 -1.78 -4.38
C SER A 145 0.42 -3.12 -4.67
N LEU A 146 -0.34 -4.20 -4.90
CA LEU A 146 0.21 -5.48 -5.32
C LEU A 146 0.92 -5.40 -6.67
N ALA A 147 0.34 -4.69 -7.64
CA ALA A 147 0.97 -4.48 -8.93
C ALA A 147 2.28 -3.70 -8.80
N ALA A 148 2.32 -2.67 -7.96
CA ALA A 148 3.53 -1.90 -7.66
C ALA A 148 4.61 -2.76 -6.99
N PHE A 149 4.23 -3.65 -6.08
CA PHE A 149 5.13 -4.61 -5.44
C PHE A 149 5.86 -5.49 -6.45
N PHE A 150 5.13 -6.05 -7.42
CA PHE A 150 5.71 -6.92 -8.43
C PHE A 150 6.48 -6.20 -9.54
N THR A 151 6.11 -4.96 -9.85
CA THR A 151 6.74 -4.21 -10.95
C THR A 151 7.86 -3.29 -10.50
N GLY A 152 7.90 -2.89 -9.21
CA GLY A 152 8.85 -1.93 -8.66
C GLY A 152 8.63 -0.51 -9.16
N ARG A 153 7.42 -0.17 -9.60
CA ARG A 153 7.08 1.15 -10.15
C ARG A 153 5.59 1.44 -10.01
N VAL A 154 5.26 2.70 -10.12
CA VAL A 154 3.87 3.21 -10.14
C VAL A 154 3.67 4.16 -11.32
N PRO A 155 2.43 4.34 -11.81
CA PRO A 155 2.14 5.34 -12.82
C PRO A 155 2.44 6.75 -12.32
N ARG A 156 3.06 7.60 -13.15
CA ARG A 156 3.49 8.94 -12.78
C ARG A 156 2.41 9.97 -13.06
N TYR A 157 1.55 10.18 -12.08
CA TYR A 157 0.50 11.19 -12.06
C TYR A 157 0.34 11.78 -10.65
N GLY A 158 -0.56 12.73 -10.47
CA GLY A 158 -0.91 13.28 -9.16
C GLY A 158 0.31 13.76 -8.38
N PHE A 159 0.50 13.32 -7.15
CA PHE A 159 1.59 13.76 -6.27
C PHE A 159 2.99 13.31 -6.69
N HIS A 160 3.13 12.52 -7.74
CA HIS A 160 4.43 12.27 -8.39
C HIS A 160 4.90 13.44 -9.28
N LEU A 161 4.01 14.41 -9.60
CA LEU A 161 4.29 15.57 -10.43
C LEU A 161 4.48 16.83 -9.58
N ASP A 162 5.44 17.69 -9.96
CA ASP A 162 5.77 18.90 -9.18
C ASP A 162 4.62 19.92 -9.18
N ASP A 163 3.97 20.11 -10.32
CA ASP A 163 2.87 21.06 -10.48
C ASP A 163 1.62 20.67 -9.67
N LYS A 164 1.48 19.40 -9.30
CA LYS A 164 0.37 18.89 -8.46
C LYS A 164 0.66 18.98 -6.95
N ARG A 165 1.84 19.44 -6.57
CA ARG A 165 2.27 19.54 -5.17
C ARG A 165 2.27 20.98 -4.63
N ILE A 166 1.78 21.91 -5.41
CA ILE A 166 1.68 23.31 -5.02
C ILE A 166 0.53 23.48 -4.03
N GLY A 167 0.81 24.07 -2.86
CA GLY A 167 -0.20 24.37 -1.86
C GLY A 167 -1.23 25.36 -2.38
N THR A 168 -2.51 25.07 -2.20
CA THR A 168 -3.63 25.93 -2.63
C THR A 168 -4.22 26.78 -1.50
N HIS A 169 -3.96 26.40 -0.25
CA HIS A 169 -4.48 27.07 0.94
C HIS A 169 -3.39 27.17 2.01
N GLY A 170 -3.34 28.31 2.71
CA GLY A 170 -2.50 28.51 3.88
C GLY A 170 -3.37 28.53 5.14
N PHE A 171 -2.96 27.78 6.16
CA PHE A 171 -3.62 27.78 7.48
C PHE A 171 -2.67 28.36 8.52
N LYS A 172 -3.12 29.34 9.29
CA LYS A 172 -2.43 29.82 10.47
C LYS A 172 -3.07 29.16 11.69
N LEU A 173 -2.29 28.39 12.42
CA LEU A 173 -2.75 27.78 13.67
C LEU A 173 -2.38 28.68 14.83
N GLU A 174 -3.35 29.06 15.63
CA GLU A 174 -3.15 29.83 16.87
C GLU A 174 -3.53 28.93 18.04
N PHE A 175 -2.56 28.64 18.89
CA PHE A 175 -2.78 27.86 20.09
C PHE A 175 -2.83 28.80 21.28
N THR A 176 -3.86 28.68 22.11
CA THR A 176 -3.88 29.27 23.46
C THR A 176 -3.12 28.32 24.38
N PRO A 177 -2.11 28.79 25.13
CA PRO A 177 -1.36 27.97 26.07
C PRO A 177 -2.23 27.44 27.21
#